data_1971b1b3ab44e7782aa8fcd4912fa689
#
_entry.id   1971b1b3ab44e7782aa8fcd4912fa689
#
_cell.length_a   1.000
_cell.length_b   1.000
_cell.length_c   1.000
_cell.angle_alpha   90.00
_cell.angle_beta   90.00
_cell.angle_gamma   90.00
#
_symmetry.space_group_name_H-M   'P 1'
#
loop_
_entity.id
_entity.type
_entity.pdbx_description
1 polymer ?
#
loop_
_entity_poly.entity_id
_entity_poly.type
_entity_poly.pdbx_seq_one_letter_code
_entity_poly.pdbx_strand_id
1 'polypeptide(L)'
;PWVFYHAEGKIAQKGAYRLDLPQGEWRWYFKNGEIHREEYYRKGKEDGEFVEYNEKGEVIHKGAYIDGYKTGEWYYFVNDHKEEGAYLDGEKDGKWKFTYLNGKKNFEGEYQIGVPIGKHKYYYENGVVKEEGSYEAGEKHGKWKFYDEAGLLILSIKYNFGKTEKIDGSKVLIEGKAGDE
;
A
#
# COMPACT_ATOMS: atom_id res chain seq x y z
N PRO A 1 -12.01 -3.47 -32.62
CA PRO A 1 -11.86 -4.05 -31.29
C PRO A 1 -11.51 -5.54 -31.37
N TRP A 2 -10.70 -6.00 -30.46
CA TRP A 2 -10.39 -7.41 -30.24
C TRP A 2 -11.21 -7.91 -29.06
N VAL A 3 -11.73 -9.13 -29.15
CA VAL A 3 -12.51 -9.76 -28.10
C VAL A 3 -11.96 -11.17 -27.86
N PHE A 4 -11.67 -11.50 -26.62
CA PHE A 4 -11.24 -12.81 -26.18
C PHE A 4 -12.31 -13.40 -25.27
N TYR A 5 -12.43 -14.73 -25.25
CA TYR A 5 -13.49 -15.44 -24.55
C TYR A 5 -12.93 -16.41 -23.52
N HIS A 6 -13.64 -16.57 -22.42
CA HIS A 6 -13.46 -17.72 -21.50
C HIS A 6 -13.83 -19.02 -22.21
N ALA A 7 -13.39 -20.14 -21.67
CA ALA A 7 -13.68 -21.48 -22.23
C ALA A 7 -15.20 -21.74 -22.35
N GLU A 8 -16.00 -21.11 -21.48
CA GLU A 8 -17.46 -21.21 -21.46
C GLU A 8 -18.14 -20.27 -22.47
N GLY A 9 -17.39 -19.56 -23.32
CA GLY A 9 -17.89 -18.71 -24.39
C GLY A 9 -18.30 -17.29 -23.98
N LYS A 10 -18.17 -16.90 -22.70
CA LYS A 10 -18.36 -15.53 -22.27
C LYS A 10 -17.12 -14.67 -22.53
N ILE A 11 -17.30 -13.38 -22.72
CA ILE A 11 -16.19 -12.45 -22.94
C ILE A 11 -15.27 -12.47 -21.72
N ALA A 12 -13.96 -12.69 -21.97
CA ALA A 12 -12.90 -12.63 -20.96
C ALA A 12 -12.23 -11.24 -20.94
N GLN A 13 -11.97 -10.70 -22.14
CA GLN A 13 -11.43 -9.35 -22.28
C GLN A 13 -11.77 -8.75 -23.65
N LYS A 14 -11.78 -7.42 -23.71
CA LYS A 14 -11.94 -6.68 -24.97
C LYS A 14 -11.10 -5.41 -24.95
N GLY A 15 -10.63 -5.00 -26.13
CA GLY A 15 -9.86 -3.78 -26.30
C GLY A 15 -9.52 -3.54 -27.77
N ALA A 16 -8.60 -2.65 -28.02
CA ALA A 16 -8.12 -2.35 -29.37
C ALA A 16 -6.60 -2.42 -29.44
N TYR A 17 -6.11 -2.84 -30.60
CA TYR A 17 -4.69 -2.73 -30.95
C TYR A 17 -4.52 -1.73 -32.09
N ARG A 18 -3.41 -1.03 -32.07
CA ARG A 18 -2.91 -0.21 -33.18
C ARG A 18 -1.42 -0.49 -33.36
N LEU A 19 -1.02 -0.93 -34.56
CA LEU A 19 0.36 -1.36 -34.85
C LEU A 19 0.86 -2.41 -33.84
N ASP A 20 0.02 -3.44 -33.59
CA ASP A 20 0.28 -4.55 -32.66
C ASP A 20 0.48 -4.14 -31.18
N LEU A 21 0.20 -2.89 -30.84
CA LEU A 21 0.27 -2.36 -29.48
C LEU A 21 -1.12 -2.08 -28.91
N PRO A 22 -1.41 -2.40 -27.65
CA PRO A 22 -2.66 -2.02 -26.99
C PRO A 22 -2.89 -0.51 -27.09
N GLN A 23 -4.14 -0.14 -27.34
CA GLN A 23 -4.53 1.25 -27.53
C GLN A 23 -5.96 1.49 -27.03
N GLY A 24 -6.16 2.62 -26.32
CA GLY A 24 -7.47 3.01 -25.79
C GLY A 24 -7.91 2.15 -24.63
N GLU A 25 -9.20 2.10 -24.40
CA GLU A 25 -9.79 1.37 -23.29
C GLU A 25 -9.69 -0.15 -23.48
N TRP A 26 -9.28 -0.82 -22.39
CA TRP A 26 -9.30 -2.27 -22.25
C TRP A 26 -10.12 -2.66 -21.04
N ARG A 27 -10.94 -3.73 -21.19
CA ARG A 27 -11.77 -4.29 -20.13
C ARG A 27 -11.57 -5.79 -20.02
N TRP A 28 -11.45 -6.27 -18.80
CA TRP A 28 -11.44 -7.67 -18.41
C TRP A 28 -12.71 -8.00 -17.67
N TYR A 29 -13.16 -9.23 -17.76
CA TYR A 29 -14.41 -9.68 -17.18
C TYR A 29 -14.19 -10.96 -16.38
N PHE A 30 -14.89 -11.10 -15.28
CA PHE A 30 -15.03 -12.35 -14.56
C PHE A 30 -15.86 -13.35 -15.38
N LYS A 31 -15.81 -14.65 -14.99
CA LYS A 31 -16.63 -15.70 -15.62
C LYS A 31 -18.13 -15.48 -15.47
N ASN A 32 -18.57 -14.77 -14.42
CA ASN A 32 -19.97 -14.36 -14.25
C ASN A 32 -20.43 -13.29 -15.26
N GLY A 33 -19.48 -12.59 -15.92
CA GLY A 33 -19.71 -11.53 -16.89
C GLY A 33 -19.56 -10.11 -16.32
N GLU A 34 -19.38 -9.99 -14.99
CA GLU A 34 -19.09 -8.70 -14.36
C GLU A 34 -17.70 -8.20 -14.73
N ILE A 35 -17.54 -6.86 -14.72
CA ILE A 35 -16.23 -6.25 -15.00
C ILE A 35 -15.27 -6.59 -13.87
N HIS A 36 -14.10 -7.11 -14.23
CA HIS A 36 -13.00 -7.36 -13.32
C HIS A 36 -12.04 -6.16 -13.29
N ARG A 37 -11.70 -5.59 -14.47
CA ARG A 37 -10.72 -4.52 -14.58
C ARG A 37 -10.95 -3.66 -15.80
N GLU A 38 -10.69 -2.35 -15.65
CA GLU A 38 -10.69 -1.35 -16.72
C GLU A 38 -9.35 -0.63 -16.70
N GLU A 39 -8.74 -0.50 -17.87
CA GLU A 39 -7.45 0.18 -18.06
C GLU A 39 -7.45 0.95 -19.39
N TYR A 40 -6.60 1.97 -19.46
CA TYR A 40 -6.34 2.72 -20.67
C TYR A 40 -4.90 2.55 -21.12
N TYR A 41 -4.73 2.36 -22.43
CA TYR A 41 -3.42 2.19 -23.07
C TYR A 41 -3.15 3.26 -24.10
N ARG A 42 -1.92 3.72 -24.14
CA ARG A 42 -1.38 4.57 -25.20
C ARG A 42 -0.06 4.00 -25.68
N LYS A 43 0.01 3.64 -26.97
CA LYS A 43 1.22 3.06 -27.60
C LYS A 43 1.76 1.84 -26.83
N GLY A 44 0.89 0.99 -26.32
CA GLY A 44 1.25 -0.25 -25.64
C GLY A 44 1.58 -0.14 -24.15
N LYS A 45 1.55 1.08 -23.58
CA LYS A 45 1.75 1.31 -22.14
C LYS A 45 0.45 1.73 -21.49
N GLU A 46 0.27 1.41 -20.21
CA GLU A 46 -0.83 1.94 -19.41
C GLU A 46 -0.72 3.47 -19.35
N ASP A 47 -1.82 4.17 -19.70
CA ASP A 47 -1.84 5.63 -19.78
C ASP A 47 -3.27 6.12 -19.62
N GLY A 48 -3.69 6.37 -18.41
CA GLY A 48 -5.04 6.78 -18.05
C GLY A 48 -5.52 6.14 -16.75
N GLU A 49 -6.84 6.15 -16.55
CA GLU A 49 -7.47 5.58 -15.38
C GLU A 49 -7.32 4.05 -15.33
N PHE A 50 -7.19 3.55 -14.11
CA PHE A 50 -7.16 2.15 -13.75
C PHE A 50 -8.20 1.89 -12.67
N VAL A 51 -9.06 0.90 -12.86
CA VAL A 51 -10.01 0.45 -11.84
C VAL A 51 -10.08 -1.08 -11.86
N GLU A 52 -9.99 -1.69 -10.69
CA GLU A 52 -10.17 -3.13 -10.50
C GLU A 52 -11.28 -3.39 -9.49
N TYR A 53 -12.10 -4.39 -9.79
CA TYR A 53 -13.29 -4.76 -9.02
C TYR A 53 -13.19 -6.20 -8.52
N ASN A 54 -13.87 -6.52 -7.43
CA ASN A 54 -14.13 -7.90 -7.04
C ASN A 54 -15.37 -8.46 -7.80
N GLU A 55 -15.66 -9.74 -7.61
CA GLU A 55 -16.81 -10.42 -8.26
C GLU A 55 -18.19 -9.85 -7.86
N LYS A 56 -18.26 -8.99 -6.84
CA LYS A 56 -19.47 -8.28 -6.40
C LYS A 56 -19.61 -6.89 -7.03
N GLY A 57 -18.62 -6.47 -7.87
CA GLY A 57 -18.58 -5.13 -8.46
C GLY A 57 -18.09 -4.03 -7.52
N GLU A 58 -17.51 -4.40 -6.37
CA GLU A 58 -16.92 -3.42 -5.45
C GLU A 58 -15.49 -3.09 -5.91
N VAL A 59 -15.15 -1.79 -5.90
CA VAL A 59 -13.79 -1.32 -6.25
C VAL A 59 -12.79 -1.82 -5.21
N ILE A 60 -11.78 -2.56 -5.67
CA ILE A 60 -10.67 -3.03 -4.83
C ILE A 60 -9.38 -2.25 -5.07
N HIS A 61 -9.13 -1.82 -6.32
CA HIS A 61 -7.99 -0.95 -6.64
C HIS A 61 -8.44 0.16 -7.59
N LYS A 62 -7.95 1.37 -7.39
CA LYS A 62 -8.20 2.50 -8.28
C LYS A 62 -7.02 3.45 -8.27
N GLY A 63 -6.70 3.99 -9.46
CA GLY A 63 -5.65 4.99 -9.64
C GLY A 63 -5.51 5.40 -11.11
N ALA A 64 -4.33 5.91 -11.45
CA ALA A 64 -4.01 6.26 -12.83
C ALA A 64 -2.55 5.93 -13.15
N TYR A 65 -2.30 5.74 -14.44
CA TYR A 65 -0.97 5.55 -15.00
C TYR A 65 -0.65 6.65 -16.01
N ILE A 66 0.63 7.00 -16.11
CA ILE A 66 1.21 7.78 -17.22
C ILE A 66 2.43 7.03 -17.72
N ASP A 67 2.46 6.69 -19.03
CA ASP A 67 3.55 5.94 -19.68
C ASP A 67 3.98 4.65 -18.95
N GLY A 68 3.03 3.96 -18.27
CA GLY A 68 3.24 2.72 -17.53
C GLY A 68 3.63 2.90 -16.06
N TYR A 69 3.72 4.14 -15.56
CA TYR A 69 4.03 4.45 -14.17
C TYR A 69 2.80 4.91 -13.40
N LYS A 70 2.63 4.41 -12.18
CA LYS A 70 1.57 4.90 -11.29
C LYS A 70 1.75 6.38 -11.00
N THR A 71 0.65 7.15 -11.04
CA THR A 71 0.66 8.59 -10.78
C THR A 71 -0.59 9.03 -10.02
N GLY A 72 -0.50 10.16 -9.30
CA GLY A 72 -1.63 10.72 -8.57
C GLY A 72 -2.15 9.82 -7.46
N GLU A 73 -3.39 10.05 -7.05
CA GLU A 73 -4.01 9.33 -5.93
C GLU A 73 -4.33 7.89 -6.29
N TRP A 74 -3.99 6.97 -5.38
CA TRP A 74 -4.28 5.55 -5.46
C TRP A 74 -5.05 5.08 -4.23
N TYR A 75 -5.93 4.13 -4.47
CA TYR A 75 -6.73 3.43 -3.48
C TYR A 75 -6.55 1.93 -3.65
N TYR A 76 -6.38 1.23 -2.52
CA TYR A 76 -6.32 -0.23 -2.44
C TYR A 76 -7.21 -0.72 -1.31
N PHE A 77 -7.96 -1.78 -1.58
CA PHE A 77 -8.62 -2.58 -0.57
C PHE A 77 -7.80 -3.86 -0.37
N VAL A 78 -7.14 -3.98 0.79
CA VAL A 78 -6.19 -5.07 1.07
C VAL A 78 -6.69 -5.85 2.28
N ASN A 79 -7.32 -7.02 2.02
CA ASN A 79 -7.80 -7.95 3.04
C ASN A 79 -8.56 -7.29 4.21
N ASP A 80 -7.84 -6.74 5.19
CA ASP A 80 -8.34 -6.22 6.46
C ASP A 80 -8.29 -4.68 6.59
N HIS A 81 -7.78 -3.98 5.56
CA HIS A 81 -7.65 -2.53 5.57
C HIS A 81 -7.72 -1.92 4.16
N LYS A 82 -7.83 -0.60 4.14
CA LYS A 82 -7.75 0.24 2.94
C LYS A 82 -6.46 1.04 3.00
N GLU A 83 -5.78 1.16 1.86
CA GLU A 83 -4.60 2.01 1.70
C GLU A 83 -4.93 3.15 0.73
N GLU A 84 -4.52 4.36 1.06
CA GLU A 84 -4.70 5.55 0.22
C GLU A 84 -3.45 6.42 0.28
N GLY A 85 -3.04 6.93 -0.88
CA GLY A 85 -1.91 7.84 -1.00
C GLY A 85 -1.56 8.09 -2.46
N ALA A 86 -0.59 8.97 -2.70
CA ALA A 86 -0.19 9.32 -4.04
C ALA A 86 1.06 8.58 -4.49
N TYR A 87 1.17 8.45 -5.81
CA TYR A 87 2.38 8.02 -6.52
C TYR A 87 2.90 9.15 -7.40
N LEU A 88 4.20 9.23 -7.51
CA LEU A 88 4.93 10.03 -8.49
C LEU A 88 5.91 9.11 -9.20
N ASP A 89 5.79 9.01 -10.54
CA ASP A 89 6.65 8.17 -11.38
C ASP A 89 6.80 6.70 -10.89
N GLY A 90 5.68 6.13 -10.38
CA GLY A 90 5.63 4.75 -9.90
C GLY A 90 6.02 4.54 -8.45
N GLU A 91 6.54 5.56 -7.76
CA GLU A 91 6.97 5.50 -6.38
C GLU A 91 5.99 6.20 -5.44
N LYS A 92 5.83 5.70 -4.20
CA LYS A 92 5.00 6.37 -3.18
C LYS A 92 5.53 7.77 -2.91
N ASP A 93 4.63 8.78 -2.96
CA ASP A 93 5.00 10.17 -2.71
C ASP A 93 3.93 10.88 -1.87
N GLY A 94 4.36 11.78 -0.98
CA GLY A 94 3.45 12.48 -0.08
C GLY A 94 2.90 11.61 1.04
N LYS A 95 1.71 11.99 1.53
CA LYS A 95 1.08 11.35 2.70
C LYS A 95 0.36 10.06 2.29
N TRP A 96 0.59 9.01 3.09
CA TRP A 96 -0.10 7.73 3.00
C TRP A 96 -0.86 7.45 4.28
N LYS A 97 -2.08 6.94 4.14
CA LYS A 97 -2.91 6.49 5.26
C LYS A 97 -3.49 5.12 4.95
N PHE A 98 -3.54 4.27 5.97
CA PHE A 98 -4.28 3.01 5.92
C PHE A 98 -5.38 3.06 6.97
N THR A 99 -6.50 2.43 6.67
CA THR A 99 -7.71 2.45 7.50
C THR A 99 -8.25 1.05 7.63
N TYR A 100 -8.39 0.53 8.84
CA TYR A 100 -9.04 -0.74 9.11
C TYR A 100 -10.49 -0.74 8.63
N LEU A 101 -11.08 -1.93 8.42
CA LEU A 101 -12.47 -2.05 7.97
C LEU A 101 -13.48 -1.47 8.97
N ASN A 102 -13.11 -1.39 10.25
CA ASN A 102 -13.92 -0.72 11.29
C ASN A 102 -13.85 0.82 11.24
N GLY A 103 -13.16 1.40 10.24
CA GLY A 103 -13.01 2.84 10.02
C GLY A 103 -11.91 3.51 10.85
N LYS A 104 -11.23 2.78 11.75
CA LYS A 104 -10.12 3.33 12.54
C LYS A 104 -8.82 3.34 11.75
N LYS A 105 -7.93 4.26 12.10
CA LYS A 105 -6.59 4.31 11.50
C LYS A 105 -5.82 3.03 11.74
N ASN A 106 -5.10 2.57 10.71
CA ASN A 106 -4.13 1.49 10.76
C ASN A 106 -2.71 2.07 10.69
N PHE A 107 -2.49 3.01 9.75
CA PHE A 107 -1.20 3.64 9.52
C PHE A 107 -1.36 5.07 9.02
N GLU A 108 -0.41 5.93 9.35
CA GLU A 108 -0.18 7.22 8.72
C GLU A 108 1.32 7.52 8.65
N GLY A 109 1.78 7.98 7.50
CA GLY A 109 3.18 8.31 7.25
C GLY A 109 3.36 9.11 5.98
N GLU A 110 4.59 9.52 5.71
CA GLU A 110 4.94 10.32 4.55
C GLU A 110 6.12 9.71 3.81
N TYR A 111 6.07 9.80 2.49
CA TYR A 111 7.10 9.29 1.58
C TYR A 111 7.53 10.39 0.62
N GLN A 112 8.78 10.32 0.19
CA GLN A 112 9.31 11.15 -0.88
C GLN A 112 9.99 10.22 -1.89
N ILE A 113 9.37 10.05 -3.05
CA ILE A 113 9.84 9.17 -4.14
C ILE A 113 10.27 7.79 -3.59
N GLY A 114 9.30 7.07 -2.98
CA GLY A 114 9.49 5.75 -2.40
C GLY A 114 10.19 5.69 -1.03
N VAL A 115 10.85 6.76 -0.62
CA VAL A 115 11.63 6.82 0.62
C VAL A 115 10.77 7.32 1.77
N PRO A 116 10.63 6.58 2.89
CA PRO A 116 9.90 7.05 4.05
C PRO A 116 10.61 8.25 4.71
N ILE A 117 9.86 9.30 5.02
CA ILE A 117 10.34 10.53 5.66
C ILE A 117 9.41 10.96 6.79
N GLY A 118 9.95 11.79 7.71
CA GLY A 118 9.15 12.41 8.74
C GLY A 118 8.50 11.41 9.69
N LYS A 119 7.37 11.78 10.25
CA LYS A 119 6.70 11.02 11.30
C LYS A 119 5.82 9.92 10.74
N HIS A 120 6.01 8.69 11.23
CA HIS A 120 5.20 7.52 10.94
C HIS A 120 4.52 7.04 12.22
N LYS A 121 3.24 6.61 12.09
CA LYS A 121 2.44 6.03 13.17
C LYS A 121 1.68 4.82 12.67
N TYR A 122 1.71 3.77 13.47
CA TYR A 122 0.95 2.55 13.29
C TYR A 122 -0.02 2.39 14.46
N TYR A 123 -1.17 1.81 14.21
CA TYR A 123 -2.25 1.70 15.18
C TYR A 123 -2.72 0.26 15.30
N TYR A 124 -3.23 -0.10 16.47
CA TYR A 124 -4.03 -1.31 16.67
C TYR A 124 -5.45 -1.11 16.13
N GLU A 125 -6.19 -2.20 15.90
CA GLU A 125 -7.59 -2.13 15.45
C GLU A 125 -8.53 -1.40 16.43
N ASN A 126 -8.18 -1.34 17.72
CA ASN A 126 -8.91 -0.54 18.70
C ASN A 126 -8.65 0.97 18.56
N GLY A 127 -7.71 1.39 17.67
CA GLY A 127 -7.35 2.78 17.39
C GLY A 127 -6.25 3.35 18.29
N VAL A 128 -5.73 2.55 19.22
CA VAL A 128 -4.58 2.93 20.06
C VAL A 128 -3.30 2.90 19.21
N VAL A 129 -2.40 3.86 19.42
CA VAL A 129 -1.08 3.84 18.76
C VAL A 129 -0.31 2.60 19.19
N LYS A 130 0.18 1.84 18.23
CA LYS A 130 1.02 0.65 18.40
C LYS A 130 2.50 1.02 18.41
N GLU A 131 2.93 1.79 17.42
CA GLU A 131 4.28 2.35 17.36
C GLU A 131 4.29 3.70 16.67
N GLU A 132 5.20 4.57 17.07
CA GLU A 132 5.44 5.86 16.43
C GLU A 132 6.93 6.23 16.47
N GLY A 133 7.36 6.93 15.42
CA GLY A 133 8.71 7.46 15.31
C GLY A 133 8.90 8.25 14.05
N SER A 134 10.14 8.61 13.73
CA SER A 134 10.46 9.36 12.53
C SER A 134 11.50 8.65 11.69
N TYR A 135 11.39 8.86 10.39
CA TYR A 135 12.38 8.49 9.40
C TYR A 135 13.16 9.73 8.94
N GLU A 136 14.45 9.56 8.75
CA GLU A 136 15.34 10.53 8.11
C GLU A 136 16.20 9.78 7.10
N ALA A 137 16.26 10.29 5.86
CA ALA A 137 16.94 9.65 4.73
C ALA A 137 16.54 8.16 4.52
N GLY A 138 15.28 7.80 4.78
CA GLY A 138 14.77 6.42 4.62
C GLY A 138 15.01 5.48 5.81
N GLU A 139 15.73 5.94 6.82
CA GLU A 139 16.12 5.13 7.98
C GLU A 139 15.42 5.61 9.25
N LYS A 140 15.09 4.67 10.17
CA LYS A 140 14.57 5.04 11.49
C LYS A 140 15.58 5.95 12.20
N HIS A 141 15.10 7.13 12.63
CA HIS A 141 15.92 8.12 13.31
C HIS A 141 15.22 8.68 14.54
N GLY A 142 16.03 9.06 15.57
CA GLY A 142 15.49 9.58 16.81
C GLY A 142 14.77 8.54 17.68
N LYS A 143 13.82 8.99 18.48
CA LYS A 143 13.12 8.13 19.44
C LYS A 143 11.90 7.48 18.83
N TRP A 144 11.88 6.14 18.82
CA TRP A 144 10.74 5.31 18.49
C TRP A 144 10.09 4.77 19.74
N LYS A 145 8.77 4.81 19.82
CA LYS A 145 7.99 4.38 20.97
C LYS A 145 7.03 3.26 20.56
N PHE A 146 6.90 2.26 21.43
CA PHE A 146 6.07 1.08 21.22
C PHE A 146 5.11 0.97 22.41
N TYR A 147 3.84 0.72 22.13
CA TYR A 147 2.77 0.68 23.11
C TYR A 147 2.02 -0.65 23.04
N ASP A 148 1.37 -1.04 24.13
CA ASP A 148 0.40 -2.15 24.13
C ASP A 148 -0.99 -1.67 23.67
N GLU A 149 -1.94 -2.60 23.58
CA GLU A 149 -3.31 -2.30 23.17
C GLU A 149 -4.09 -1.45 24.19
N ALA A 150 -3.62 -1.31 25.40
CA ALA A 150 -4.16 -0.40 26.42
C ALA A 150 -3.56 1.01 26.32
N GLY A 151 -2.55 1.21 25.47
CA GLY A 151 -1.85 2.48 25.27
C GLY A 151 -0.71 2.73 26.28
N LEU A 152 -0.31 1.71 27.02
CA LEU A 152 0.84 1.81 27.92
C LEU A 152 2.14 1.70 27.14
N LEU A 153 3.08 2.59 27.41
CA LEU A 153 4.42 2.55 26.80
C LEU A 153 5.18 1.31 27.30
N ILE A 154 5.45 0.38 26.38
CA ILE A 154 6.20 -0.85 26.66
C ILE A 154 7.70 -0.59 26.52
N LEU A 155 8.08 0.11 25.44
CA LEU A 155 9.46 0.21 24.99
C LEU A 155 9.68 1.52 24.25
N SER A 156 10.87 2.12 24.41
CA SER A 156 11.36 3.11 23.47
C SER A 156 12.78 2.79 23.02
N ILE A 157 13.03 2.98 21.73
CA ILE A 157 14.33 2.74 21.12
C ILE A 157 14.80 4.04 20.48
N LYS A 158 16.03 4.44 20.78
CA LYS A 158 16.68 5.54 20.06
C LYS A 158 17.48 4.96 18.90
N TYR A 159 17.17 5.42 17.70
CA TYR A 159 17.87 5.07 16.47
C TYR A 159 18.73 6.22 15.97
N ASN A 160 19.84 5.85 15.35
CA ASN A 160 20.68 6.76 14.58
C ASN A 160 20.88 6.13 13.19
N PHE A 161 20.14 6.62 12.20
CA PHE A 161 20.09 6.08 10.84
C PHE A 161 20.02 4.54 10.83
N GLY A 162 18.91 4.00 11.31
CA GLY A 162 18.60 2.57 11.37
C GLY A 162 19.32 1.78 12.48
N LYS A 163 20.41 2.31 13.03
CA LYS A 163 21.18 1.62 14.09
C LYS A 163 20.61 1.95 15.47
N THR A 164 20.39 0.94 16.31
CA THR A 164 19.96 1.11 17.68
C THR A 164 21.09 1.70 18.52
N GLU A 165 20.86 2.89 19.11
CA GLU A 165 21.78 3.53 20.05
C GLU A 165 21.43 3.22 21.51
N LYS A 166 20.13 3.20 21.86
CA LYS A 166 19.66 3.04 23.22
C LYS A 166 18.28 2.39 23.24
N ILE A 167 18.06 1.52 24.22
CA ILE A 167 16.77 0.90 24.49
C ILE A 167 16.39 1.28 25.93
N ASP A 168 15.23 1.94 26.08
CA ASP A 168 14.62 2.24 27.36
C ASP A 168 13.27 1.53 27.43
N GLY A 169 13.08 0.63 28.42
CA GLY A 169 11.81 -0.06 28.60
C GLY A 169 11.70 -0.64 30.00
N SER A 170 10.49 -0.83 30.50
CA SER A 170 10.23 -1.59 31.68
C SER A 170 10.46 -3.07 31.37
N LYS A 171 11.57 -3.63 31.86
CA LYS A 171 11.91 -5.06 31.83
C LYS A 171 11.58 -5.81 30.53
N VAL A 172 12.42 -5.67 29.53
CA VAL A 172 12.61 -6.78 28.58
C VAL A 172 13.49 -7.79 29.36
N LEU A 173 12.89 -8.86 29.84
CA LEU A 173 13.62 -10.06 30.20
C LEU A 173 14.24 -10.58 28.89
N ILE A 174 15.52 -10.27 28.68
CA ILE A 174 16.32 -10.99 27.70
C ILE A 174 16.58 -12.35 28.36
N GLU A 175 15.67 -13.31 28.15
CA GLU A 175 15.99 -14.71 28.36
C GLU A 175 17.02 -15.11 27.31
N GLY A 176 18.20 -15.47 27.76
CA GLY A 176 19.18 -16.15 26.94
C GLY A 176 20.53 -15.47 26.81
N LYS A 177 21.30 -15.51 27.90
CA LYS A 177 22.67 -16.02 27.89
C LYS A 177 22.98 -16.51 29.29
N ALA A 178 22.63 -17.78 29.55
CA ALA A 178 23.35 -18.56 30.52
C ALA A 178 24.79 -18.66 30.01
N GLY A 179 25.71 -18.23 30.81
CA GLY A 179 27.14 -18.31 30.53
C GLY A 179 27.59 -19.75 30.39
N ASP A 180 28.43 -19.98 29.40
CA ASP A 180 29.37 -21.09 29.43
C ASP A 180 30.57 -20.68 30.32
N GLU A 181 30.71 -21.34 31.45
CA GLU A 181 31.99 -21.57 32.08
C GLU A 181 32.66 -22.83 31.50
#